data_955f9225822c41e8cf95536f6418e579
#
_entry.id   955f9225822c41e8cf95536f6418e579
#
_cell.length_a   1.000
_cell.length_b   1.000
_cell.length_c   1.000
_cell.angle_alpha   90.00
_cell.angle_beta   90.00
_cell.angle_gamma   90.00
#
_symmetry.space_group_name_H-M   'P 1'
#
loop_
_entity.id
_entity.type
_entity.pdbx_description
1 polymer ?
#
loop_
_entity_poly.entity_id
_entity_poly.type
_entity_poly.pdbx_seq_one_letter_code
_entity_poly.pdbx_strand_id
1 'polypeptide(L)'
;LPPIPTRFIMSDTPHQPVQAAGLPKPIGPYSPGVVFDRLVVVSGQGATDPDTGKLAGSDVETQTRQVFRNMQAILEAGGSDLSKVLRCGVFLVDLRDFEKMNAVYAEAFGDHRPARTTVQVVALPGPGLRVEIDAIAYRG
;
A
#
# COMPACT_ATOMS: atom_id res chain seq x y z
N LEU A 1 -14.86 17.04 -32.84
CA LEU A 1 -14.42 16.93 -31.45
C LEU A 1 -13.82 18.25 -31.01
N PRO A 2 -14.18 18.77 -29.84
CA PRO A 2 -13.55 19.99 -29.32
C PRO A 2 -12.06 19.72 -29.11
N PRO A 3 -11.19 20.71 -29.37
CA PRO A 3 -9.76 20.54 -29.16
C PRO A 3 -9.50 20.24 -27.68
N ILE A 4 -8.66 19.24 -27.41
CA ILE A 4 -8.20 18.90 -26.07
C ILE A 4 -7.46 20.12 -25.52
N PRO A 5 -7.84 20.67 -24.36
CA PRO A 5 -7.17 21.84 -23.82
C PRO A 5 -5.68 21.60 -23.64
N THR A 6 -4.87 22.52 -24.06
CA THR A 6 -3.40 22.46 -24.03
C THR A 6 -2.83 22.14 -22.64
N ARG A 7 -3.64 22.28 -21.60
CA ARG A 7 -3.27 21.98 -20.21
C ARG A 7 -3.06 20.50 -19.92
N PHE A 8 -3.57 19.59 -20.77
CA PHE A 8 -3.37 18.15 -20.65
C PHE A 8 -2.06 17.65 -21.28
N ILE A 9 -1.31 18.52 -21.93
CA ILE A 9 -0.07 18.17 -22.63
C ILE A 9 1.14 18.26 -21.71
N MET A 10 1.01 18.74 -20.46
CA MET A 10 2.13 18.92 -19.53
C MET A 10 2.59 17.63 -18.84
N SER A 11 1.79 16.56 -18.87
CA SER A 11 2.24 15.21 -18.58
C SER A 11 1.69 14.31 -19.66
N ASP A 12 2.56 13.56 -20.33
CA ASP A 12 2.20 12.67 -21.44
C ASP A 12 1.31 11.51 -20.99
N THR A 13 1.00 11.40 -19.69
CA THR A 13 0.19 10.33 -19.12
C THR A 13 -0.86 10.87 -18.14
N PRO A 14 -2.11 10.34 -18.18
CA PRO A 14 -3.16 10.76 -17.25
C PRO A 14 -2.93 10.30 -15.80
N HIS A 15 -2.04 9.35 -15.56
CA HIS A 15 -1.69 8.88 -14.23
C HIS A 15 -0.40 9.53 -13.75
N GLN A 16 -0.24 9.63 -12.44
CA GLN A 16 0.94 10.21 -11.80
C GLN A 16 1.47 9.26 -10.73
N PRO A 17 2.79 9.05 -10.65
CA PRO A 17 3.36 8.34 -9.52
C PRO A 17 3.19 9.15 -8.25
N VAL A 18 2.92 8.46 -7.14
CA VAL A 18 2.92 9.09 -5.82
C VAL A 18 4.38 9.34 -5.42
N GLN A 19 4.68 10.59 -5.07
CA GLN A 19 6.01 11.02 -4.66
C GLN A 19 5.92 11.92 -3.44
N ALA A 20 6.72 11.62 -2.44
CA ALA A 20 6.93 12.46 -1.27
C ALA A 20 8.23 12.04 -0.57
N ALA A 21 8.82 12.95 0.22
CA ALA A 21 9.94 12.61 1.07
C ALA A 21 9.52 11.59 2.15
N GLY A 22 10.38 10.64 2.47
CA GLY A 22 10.14 9.67 3.54
C GLY A 22 9.23 8.50 3.19
N LEU A 23 8.78 8.38 1.94
CA LEU A 23 8.02 7.20 1.51
C LEU A 23 8.92 5.96 1.44
N PRO A 24 8.33 4.77 1.63
CA PRO A 24 9.06 3.52 1.41
C PRO A 24 9.68 3.49 0.02
N LYS A 25 10.96 3.15 -0.06
CA LYS A 25 11.65 3.02 -1.34
C LYS A 25 11.26 1.73 -2.04
N PRO A 26 10.80 1.79 -3.32
CA PRO A 26 10.62 0.58 -4.11
C PRO A 26 11.93 -0.19 -4.27
N ILE A 27 11.84 -1.51 -4.21
CA ILE A 27 12.97 -2.42 -4.41
C ILE A 27 13.11 -2.86 -5.88
N GLY A 28 12.34 -2.28 -6.78
CA GLY A 28 12.32 -2.62 -8.19
C GLY A 28 11.77 -1.47 -9.05
N PRO A 29 11.55 -1.72 -10.34
CA PRO A 29 11.09 -0.68 -11.28
C PRO A 29 9.58 -0.45 -11.17
N TYR A 30 9.12 0.09 -10.05
CA TYR A 30 7.73 0.46 -9.81
C TYR A 30 7.64 1.66 -8.88
N SER A 31 6.49 2.32 -8.88
CA SER A 31 6.19 3.43 -7.98
C SER A 31 5.60 2.92 -6.66
N PRO A 32 5.75 3.62 -5.54
CA PRO A 32 5.07 3.26 -4.29
C PRO A 32 3.55 3.23 -4.44
N GLY A 33 3.04 4.13 -5.26
CA GLY A 33 1.64 4.21 -5.62
C GLY A 33 1.46 5.04 -6.88
N VAL A 34 0.29 4.96 -7.47
CA VAL A 34 -0.08 5.69 -8.68
C VAL A 34 -1.45 6.31 -8.46
N VAL A 35 -1.58 7.57 -8.84
CA VAL A 35 -2.85 8.29 -8.85
C VAL A 35 -3.37 8.35 -10.28
N PHE A 36 -4.63 7.98 -10.46
CA PHE A 36 -5.35 8.13 -11.71
C PHE A 36 -6.76 8.59 -11.39
N ASP A 37 -7.15 9.79 -11.88
CA ASP A 37 -8.44 10.39 -11.60
C ASP A 37 -8.69 10.46 -10.09
N ARG A 38 -9.72 9.80 -9.58
CA ARG A 38 -10.05 9.73 -8.16
C ARG A 38 -9.48 8.49 -7.46
N LEU A 39 -8.68 7.69 -8.16
CA LEU A 39 -8.12 6.46 -7.59
C LEU A 39 -6.67 6.67 -7.15
N VAL A 40 -6.32 6.04 -6.06
CA VAL A 40 -4.95 5.86 -5.57
C VAL A 40 -4.71 4.37 -5.48
N VAL A 41 -3.75 3.88 -6.27
CA VAL A 41 -3.37 2.47 -6.28
C VAL A 41 -2.03 2.35 -5.57
N VAL A 42 -1.99 1.56 -4.50
CA VAL A 42 -0.80 1.39 -3.66
C VAL A 42 -0.16 0.05 -3.97
N SER A 43 1.12 0.08 -4.29
CA SER A 43 1.93 -1.13 -4.48
C SER A 43 2.00 -1.96 -3.21
N GLY A 44 2.21 -3.25 -3.34
CA GLY A 44 2.39 -4.15 -2.21
C GLY A 44 3.45 -3.61 -1.25
N GLN A 45 3.07 -3.47 0.02
CA GLN A 45 3.94 -2.98 1.08
C GLN A 45 4.34 -4.13 1.99
N GLY A 46 5.65 -4.30 2.15
CA GLY A 46 6.22 -5.14 3.19
C GLY A 46 6.55 -4.33 4.45
N ALA A 47 7.10 -4.98 5.44
CA ALA A 47 7.34 -4.41 6.76
C ALA A 47 8.69 -3.71 6.90
N THR A 48 9.21 -3.11 5.85
CA THR A 48 10.44 -2.34 5.91
C THR A 48 10.16 -0.95 6.48
N ASP A 49 10.89 -0.59 7.53
CA ASP A 49 10.87 0.75 8.08
C ASP A 49 11.59 1.68 7.11
N PRO A 50 10.93 2.71 6.53
CA PRO A 50 11.56 3.60 5.56
C PRO A 50 12.68 4.46 6.15
N ASP A 51 12.68 4.70 7.47
CA ASP A 51 13.71 5.52 8.13
C ASP A 51 15.02 4.76 8.30
N THR A 52 14.97 3.45 8.51
CA THR A 52 16.16 2.62 8.76
C THR A 52 16.52 1.73 7.58
N GLY A 53 15.59 1.47 6.68
CA GLY A 53 15.74 0.50 5.59
C GLY A 53 15.72 -0.96 6.07
N LYS A 54 15.37 -1.21 7.33
CA LYS A 54 15.39 -2.53 7.95
C LYS A 54 13.99 -3.07 8.17
N LEU A 55 13.89 -4.39 8.27
CA LEU A 55 12.67 -5.07 8.68
C LEU A 55 12.27 -4.61 10.10
N ALA A 56 11.00 -4.22 10.28
CA ALA A 56 10.52 -3.65 11.53
C ALA A 56 10.47 -4.65 12.68
N GLY A 57 10.39 -5.94 12.38
CA GLY A 57 10.37 -7.01 13.38
C GLY A 57 10.17 -8.36 12.72
N SER A 58 10.22 -9.42 13.52
CA SER A 58 10.11 -10.80 13.04
C SER A 58 8.71 -11.39 13.15
N ASP A 59 7.84 -10.82 13.97
CA ASP A 59 6.47 -11.29 14.18
C ASP A 59 5.49 -10.61 13.22
N VAL A 60 4.42 -11.30 12.86
CA VAL A 60 3.45 -10.83 11.89
C VAL A 60 2.69 -9.59 12.36
N GLU A 61 2.45 -9.46 13.67
CA GLU A 61 1.75 -8.30 14.23
C GLU A 61 2.56 -7.02 14.03
N THR A 62 3.83 -7.02 14.41
CA THR A 62 4.74 -5.88 14.21
C THR A 62 4.90 -5.56 12.73
N GLN A 63 5.04 -6.57 11.90
CA GLN A 63 5.16 -6.40 10.46
C GLN A 63 3.88 -5.79 9.87
N THR A 64 2.73 -6.26 10.26
CA THR A 64 1.44 -5.74 9.75
C THR A 64 1.25 -4.26 10.15
N ARG A 65 1.64 -3.88 11.37
CA ARG A 65 1.60 -2.46 11.79
C ARG A 65 2.49 -1.59 10.92
N GLN A 66 3.69 -2.05 10.62
CA GLN A 66 4.61 -1.29 9.75
C GLN A 66 4.07 -1.19 8.32
N VAL A 67 3.49 -2.27 7.79
CA VAL A 67 2.83 -2.25 6.47
C VAL A 67 1.78 -1.13 6.42
N PHE A 68 0.93 -1.02 7.44
CA PHE A 68 -0.10 0.02 7.45
C PHE A 68 0.45 1.43 7.65
N ARG A 69 1.55 1.60 8.38
CA ARG A 69 2.23 2.90 8.45
C ARG A 69 2.75 3.32 7.07
N ASN A 70 3.37 2.39 6.36
CA ASN A 70 3.86 2.62 5.00
C ASN A 70 2.72 2.94 4.04
N MET A 71 1.65 2.18 4.10
CA MET A 71 0.45 2.38 3.27
C MET A 71 -0.21 3.74 3.56
N GLN A 72 -0.36 4.11 4.83
CA GLN A 72 -0.93 5.39 5.22
C GLN A 72 -0.12 6.56 4.64
N ALA A 73 1.20 6.49 4.73
CA ALA A 73 2.07 7.53 4.19
C ALA A 73 1.90 7.68 2.66
N ILE A 74 1.82 6.57 1.95
CA ILE A 74 1.62 6.57 0.49
C ILE A 74 0.23 7.11 0.14
N LEU A 75 -0.80 6.67 0.84
CA LEU A 75 -2.17 7.15 0.64
C LEU A 75 -2.28 8.66 0.86
N GLU A 76 -1.71 9.17 1.94
CA GLU A 76 -1.71 10.61 2.25
C GLU A 76 -0.97 11.41 1.17
N ALA A 77 0.16 10.94 0.69
CA ALA A 77 0.88 11.56 -0.41
C ALA A 77 0.07 11.58 -1.70
N GLY A 78 -0.83 10.62 -1.89
CA GLY A 78 -1.76 10.54 -3.01
C GLY A 78 -3.07 11.30 -2.81
N GLY A 79 -3.28 11.94 -1.66
CA GLY A 79 -4.51 12.67 -1.36
C GLY A 79 -5.63 11.81 -0.79
N SER A 80 -5.31 10.69 -0.19
CA SER A 80 -6.26 9.74 0.40
C SER A 80 -5.85 9.41 1.85
N ASP A 81 -6.47 8.40 2.43
CA ASP A 81 -6.14 7.85 3.75
C ASP A 81 -6.76 6.46 3.90
N LEU A 82 -6.50 5.79 5.02
CA LEU A 82 -7.00 4.43 5.27
C LEU A 82 -8.53 4.35 5.28
N SER A 83 -9.24 5.40 5.66
CA SER A 83 -10.71 5.39 5.66
C SER A 83 -11.33 5.35 4.26
N LYS A 84 -10.53 5.62 3.23
CA LYS A 84 -10.94 5.66 1.82
C LYS A 84 -10.45 4.44 1.03
N VAL A 85 -9.86 3.46 1.68
CA VAL A 85 -9.46 2.21 1.04
C VAL A 85 -10.69 1.43 0.62
N LEU A 86 -10.73 1.04 -0.64
CA LEU A 86 -11.83 0.25 -1.22
C LEU A 86 -11.53 -1.24 -1.13
N ARG A 87 -10.27 -1.61 -1.33
CA ARG A 87 -9.83 -3.00 -1.40
C ARG A 87 -8.37 -3.14 -0.98
N CYS A 88 -8.08 -4.25 -0.29
CA CYS A 88 -6.73 -4.74 -0.05
C CYS A 88 -6.55 -6.15 -0.61
N GLY A 89 -5.35 -6.45 -1.10
CA GLY A 89 -4.84 -7.80 -1.25
C GLY A 89 -3.87 -8.10 -0.11
N VAL A 90 -4.02 -9.22 0.57
CA VAL A 90 -3.16 -9.63 1.68
C VAL A 90 -2.44 -10.92 1.31
N PHE A 91 -1.12 -10.90 1.39
CA PHE A 91 -0.25 -12.00 1.01
C PHE A 91 0.54 -12.43 2.25
N LEU A 92 0.33 -13.67 2.71
CA LEU A 92 1.00 -14.26 3.87
C LEU A 92 1.90 -15.40 3.43
N VAL A 93 3.09 -15.50 4.03
CA VAL A 93 3.95 -16.68 3.79
C VAL A 93 3.46 -17.91 4.58
N ASP A 94 2.58 -17.70 5.56
CA ASP A 94 2.00 -18.76 6.38
C ASP A 94 0.60 -18.36 6.84
N LEU A 95 -0.42 -19.10 6.41
CA LEU A 95 -1.81 -18.82 6.81
C LEU A 95 -2.07 -19.05 8.30
N ARG A 96 -1.17 -19.67 9.04
CA ARG A 96 -1.26 -19.73 10.52
C ARG A 96 -1.14 -18.35 11.16
N ASP A 97 -0.62 -17.36 10.44
CA ASP A 97 -0.58 -15.97 10.88
C ASP A 97 -1.88 -15.19 10.66
N PHE A 98 -2.91 -15.82 10.07
CA PHE A 98 -4.15 -15.17 9.65
C PHE A 98 -4.85 -14.41 10.78
N GLU A 99 -5.05 -15.05 11.94
CA GLU A 99 -5.75 -14.42 13.06
C GLU A 99 -4.97 -13.25 13.66
N LYS A 100 -3.66 -13.38 13.80
CA LYS A 100 -2.79 -12.33 14.33
C LYS A 100 -2.71 -11.14 13.38
N MET A 101 -2.58 -11.41 12.09
CA MET A 101 -2.65 -10.37 11.07
C MET A 101 -4.00 -9.66 11.11
N ASN A 102 -5.10 -10.41 11.18
CA ASN A 102 -6.45 -9.85 11.24
C ASN A 102 -6.66 -8.91 12.42
N ALA A 103 -6.10 -9.20 13.58
CA ALA A 103 -6.22 -8.34 14.76
C ALA A 103 -5.63 -6.96 14.50
N VAL A 104 -4.44 -6.88 13.92
CA VAL A 104 -3.78 -5.62 13.56
C VAL A 104 -4.48 -4.93 12.39
N TYR A 105 -4.94 -5.70 11.42
CA TYR A 105 -5.73 -5.20 10.29
C TYR A 105 -7.00 -4.49 10.77
N ALA A 106 -7.71 -5.08 11.71
CA ALA A 106 -8.89 -4.48 12.31
C ALA A 106 -8.58 -3.19 13.07
N GLU A 107 -7.47 -3.14 13.80
CA GLU A 107 -7.00 -1.90 14.46
C GLU A 107 -6.77 -0.78 13.44
N ALA A 108 -6.15 -1.11 12.31
CA ALA A 108 -5.78 -0.11 11.30
C ALA A 108 -7.02 0.52 10.64
N PHE A 109 -8.05 -0.26 10.38
CA PHE A 109 -9.26 0.22 9.70
C PHE A 109 -10.38 0.68 10.62
N GLY A 110 -10.34 0.32 11.90
CA GLY A 110 -11.44 0.61 12.83
C GLY A 110 -12.73 -0.08 12.38
N ASP A 111 -13.81 0.70 12.20
CA ASP A 111 -15.09 0.16 11.75
C ASP A 111 -15.19 0.00 10.22
N HIS A 112 -14.24 0.55 9.48
CA HIS A 112 -14.21 0.42 8.04
C HIS A 112 -13.81 -1.00 7.63
N ARG A 113 -14.52 -1.57 6.67
CA ARG A 113 -14.29 -2.94 6.19
C ARG A 113 -14.14 -2.93 4.67
N PRO A 114 -12.94 -2.61 4.13
CA PRO A 114 -12.71 -2.71 2.69
C PRO A 114 -12.85 -4.14 2.19
N ALA A 115 -13.14 -4.28 0.90
CA ALA A 115 -13.07 -5.58 0.26
C ALA A 115 -11.65 -6.15 0.38
N ARG A 116 -11.51 -7.47 0.51
CA ARG A 116 -10.20 -8.09 0.71
C ARG A 116 -10.16 -9.49 0.12
N THR A 117 -8.97 -9.84 -0.38
CA THR A 117 -8.58 -11.21 -0.65
C THR A 117 -7.34 -11.52 0.18
N THR A 118 -7.30 -12.66 0.84
CA THR A 118 -6.13 -13.12 1.61
C THR A 118 -5.70 -14.48 1.10
N VAL A 119 -4.41 -14.62 0.79
CA VAL A 119 -3.82 -15.85 0.27
C VAL A 119 -2.48 -16.13 0.93
N GLN A 120 -2.11 -17.42 0.97
CA GLN A 120 -0.75 -17.82 1.27
C GLN A 120 0.05 -17.84 -0.03
N VAL A 121 1.28 -17.34 0.02
CA VAL A 121 2.22 -17.35 -1.09
C VAL A 121 3.46 -18.17 -0.72
N VAL A 122 4.18 -18.65 -1.73
CA VAL A 122 5.39 -19.43 -1.53
C VAL A 122 6.50 -18.61 -0.90
N ALA A 123 6.64 -17.34 -1.32
CA ALA A 123 7.66 -16.42 -0.81
C ALA A 123 7.24 -14.97 -1.08
N LEU A 124 7.82 -14.05 -0.33
CA LEU A 124 7.75 -12.62 -0.55
C LEU A 124 9.14 -12.08 -0.93
N PRO A 125 9.20 -10.98 -1.70
CA PRO A 125 10.48 -10.46 -2.22
C PRO A 125 11.25 -9.67 -1.15
N GLY A 126 11.73 -10.33 -0.14
CA GLY A 126 12.55 -9.77 0.93
C GLY A 126 12.75 -10.77 2.06
N PRO A 127 13.97 -10.88 2.62
CA PRO A 127 14.24 -11.85 3.68
C PRO A 127 13.46 -11.48 4.95
N GLY A 128 12.82 -12.48 5.54
CA GLY A 128 12.07 -12.34 6.79
C GLY A 128 10.69 -11.71 6.66
N LEU A 129 10.24 -11.30 5.49
CA LEU A 129 8.88 -10.81 5.29
C LEU A 129 7.86 -11.92 5.51
N ARG A 130 6.88 -11.65 6.37
CA ARG A 130 5.76 -12.56 6.67
C ARG A 130 4.46 -12.12 6.03
N VAL A 131 4.34 -10.83 5.69
CA VAL A 131 3.11 -10.23 5.15
C VAL A 131 3.45 -9.14 4.15
N GLU A 132 2.62 -9.04 3.12
CA GLU A 132 2.59 -7.94 2.17
C GLU A 132 1.13 -7.57 1.90
N ILE A 133 0.83 -6.28 1.79
CA ILE A 133 -0.52 -5.79 1.53
C ILE A 133 -0.47 -4.71 0.47
N ASP A 134 -1.32 -4.83 -0.55
CA ASP A 134 -1.58 -3.77 -1.51
C ASP A 134 -2.96 -3.15 -1.28
N ALA A 135 -3.26 -2.05 -1.95
CA ALA A 135 -4.54 -1.39 -1.77
C ALA A 135 -4.97 -0.59 -2.99
N ILE A 136 -6.28 -0.42 -3.11
CA ILE A 136 -6.91 0.56 -3.99
C ILE A 136 -7.78 1.45 -3.11
N ALA A 137 -7.62 2.77 -3.23
CA ALA A 137 -8.37 3.76 -2.48
C ALA A 137 -8.91 4.83 -3.41
N TYR A 138 -9.82 5.67 -2.89
CA TYR A 138 -10.25 6.87 -3.60
C TYR A 138 -9.73 8.12 -2.89
N ARG A 139 -9.73 9.25 -3.59
CA ARG A 139 -9.33 10.56 -3.08
C ARG A 139 -10.38 11.62 -3.39
N GLY A 140 -10.34 12.68 -2.69
CA GLY A 140 -11.23 13.82 -2.90
C GLY A 140 -12.33 13.95 -1.86
#